data_863d57399f10ca4416abd421873e3bbc
#
_entry.id   863d57399f10ca4416abd421873e3bbc
#
_cell.length_a   1.000
_cell.length_b   1.000
_cell.length_c   1.000
_cell.angle_alpha   90.00
_cell.angle_beta   90.00
_cell.angle_gamma   90.00
#
_symmetry.space_group_name_H-M   'P 1'
#
loop_
_entity.id
_entity.type
_entity.pdbx_description
1 polymer ?
#
loop_
_entity_poly.entity_id
_entity_poly.type
_entity_poly.pdbx_seq_one_letter_code
_entity_poly.pdbx_strand_id
1 'polypeptide(L)'
;GHNVEFLAGPDGVVLPPKSYINREVVMKFDTPGIYLYVCSPHSIMGMIGLVVVGNDTSNKETIINYDIGGRANKKLKTLVNEL
;
A
#
# COMPACT_ATOMS: atom_id res chain seq x y z
N GLY A 1 -4.47 15.97 8.73
CA GLY A 1 -4.18 14.76 9.46
C GLY A 1 -3.77 13.63 8.55
N HIS A 2 -2.99 12.69 9.08
CA HIS A 2 -2.47 11.55 8.36
C HIS A 2 -2.78 10.27 9.11
N ASN A 3 -2.96 9.18 8.36
CA ASN A 3 -3.11 7.84 8.90
C ASN A 3 -2.47 6.82 7.97
N VAL A 4 -2.56 5.53 8.33
CA VAL A 4 -2.11 4.44 7.48
C VAL A 4 -3.26 3.47 7.27
N GLU A 5 -3.55 3.20 6.00
CA GLU A 5 -4.54 2.19 5.61
C GLU A 5 -3.93 1.28 4.55
N PHE A 6 -3.80 -0.01 4.84
CA PHE A 6 -3.33 -0.98 3.87
C PHE A 6 -4.49 -1.41 2.99
N LEU A 7 -4.33 -1.30 1.67
CA LEU A 7 -5.36 -1.62 0.69
C LEU A 7 -5.16 -2.99 0.05
N ALA A 8 -3.91 -3.40 -0.13
CA ALA A 8 -3.60 -4.65 -0.81
C ALA A 8 -2.27 -5.22 -0.32
N GLY A 9 -2.12 -6.51 -0.49
CA GLY A 9 -0.92 -7.24 -0.12
C GLY A 9 -0.87 -8.60 -0.82
N PRO A 10 0.08 -9.48 -0.44
CA PRO A 10 0.15 -10.83 -0.99
C PRO A 10 -1.11 -11.64 -0.74
N ASP A 11 -1.37 -12.62 -1.59
CA ASP A 11 -2.51 -13.51 -1.43
C ASP A 11 -2.52 -14.19 -0.07
N GLY A 12 -3.71 -14.27 0.54
CA GLY A 12 -3.90 -14.94 1.82
C GLY A 12 -3.50 -14.12 3.05
N VAL A 13 -2.96 -12.94 2.86
CA VAL A 13 -2.57 -12.07 3.97
C VAL A 13 -3.80 -11.37 4.56
N VAL A 14 -3.86 -11.30 5.89
CA VAL A 14 -4.85 -10.48 6.59
C VAL A 14 -4.23 -9.12 6.83
N LEU A 15 -4.78 -8.10 6.17
CA LEU A 15 -4.29 -6.74 6.32
C LEU A 15 -4.74 -6.14 7.66
N PRO A 16 -3.89 -5.32 8.29
CA PRO A 16 -4.27 -4.68 9.55
C PRO A 16 -5.37 -3.65 9.34
N PRO A 17 -6.12 -3.33 10.39
CA PRO A 17 -7.15 -2.30 10.30
C PRO A 17 -6.53 -0.92 10.07
N LYS A 18 -7.34 -0.03 9.48
CA LYS A 18 -6.96 1.36 9.28
C LYS A 18 -6.62 2.03 10.62
N SER A 19 -5.49 2.75 10.66
CA SER A 19 -5.10 3.47 11.86
C SER A 19 -5.96 4.72 12.07
N TYR A 20 -5.98 5.20 13.31
CA TYR A 20 -6.54 6.51 13.61
C TYR A 20 -5.64 7.63 13.07
N ILE A 21 -6.24 8.80 12.82
CA ILE A 21 -5.52 9.97 12.33
C ILE A 21 -4.44 10.38 13.34
N ASN A 22 -3.25 10.69 12.82
CA ASN A 22 -2.10 11.17 13.60
C ASN A 22 -1.66 10.21 14.72
N ARG A 23 -1.89 8.92 14.56
CA ARG A 23 -1.43 7.89 15.51
C ARG A 23 -0.26 7.12 14.93
N GLU A 24 0.67 6.77 15.80
CA GLU A 24 1.76 5.85 15.46
C GLU A 24 1.21 4.48 15.15
N VAL A 25 1.77 3.84 14.11
CA VAL A 25 1.39 2.48 13.71
C VAL A 25 2.63 1.61 13.74
N VAL A 26 2.58 0.53 14.50
CA VAL A 26 3.62 -0.49 14.51
C VAL A 26 3.07 -1.73 13.83
N MET A 27 3.80 -2.20 12.81
CA MET A 27 3.33 -3.31 11.97
C MET A 27 4.39 -4.39 11.87
N LYS A 28 3.93 -5.64 11.90
CA LYS A 28 4.79 -6.79 11.67
C LYS A 28 4.39 -7.45 10.35
N PHE A 29 5.37 -7.63 9.47
CA PHE A 29 5.15 -8.27 8.17
C PHE A 29 5.80 -9.65 8.19
N ASP A 30 4.98 -10.69 8.17
CA ASP A 30 5.45 -12.08 8.18
C ASP A 30 5.43 -12.73 6.80
N THR A 31 4.64 -12.19 5.87
CA THR A 31 4.48 -12.75 4.53
C THR A 31 5.24 -11.89 3.52
N PRO A 32 6.18 -12.49 2.75
CA PRO A 32 6.89 -11.75 1.70
C PRO A 32 5.93 -11.27 0.60
N GLY A 33 6.25 -10.13 0.02
CA GLY A 33 5.46 -9.54 -1.07
C GLY A 33 5.38 -8.04 -0.97
N ILE A 34 4.62 -7.43 -1.88
CA ILE A 34 4.40 -6.00 -1.94
C ILE A 34 3.11 -5.67 -1.21
N TYR A 35 3.18 -4.67 -0.33
CA TYR A 35 2.01 -4.13 0.39
C TYR A 35 1.78 -2.71 -0.07
N LEU A 36 0.52 -2.40 -0.42
CA LEU A 36 0.09 -1.05 -0.81
C LEU A 36 -0.62 -0.39 0.37
N TYR A 37 -0.17 0.80 0.73
CA TYR A 37 -0.82 1.59 1.78
C TYR A 37 -1.09 3.02 1.30
N VAL A 38 -2.05 3.65 1.94
CA VAL A 38 -2.45 5.02 1.65
C VAL A 38 -2.65 5.80 2.95
N CYS A 39 -2.63 7.13 2.85
CA CYS A 39 -3.23 8.00 3.85
C CYS A 39 -4.68 8.23 3.43
N SER A 40 -5.65 7.71 4.18
CA SER A 40 -7.07 7.72 3.77
C SER A 40 -7.60 9.10 3.37
N PRO A 41 -7.34 10.17 4.14
CA PRO A 41 -7.85 11.49 3.77
C PRO A 41 -7.27 12.04 2.47
N HIS A 42 -6.06 11.58 2.06
CA HIS A 42 -5.33 12.16 0.95
C HIS A 42 -4.97 11.15 -0.15
N SER A 43 -5.59 9.97 -0.16
CA SER A 43 -5.22 8.90 -1.08
C SER A 43 -5.36 9.30 -2.55
N ILE A 44 -6.47 9.93 -2.91
CA ILE A 44 -6.71 10.35 -4.30
C ILE A 44 -5.76 11.45 -4.77
N MET A 45 -5.09 12.14 -3.84
CA MET A 45 -4.08 13.15 -4.13
C MET A 45 -2.68 12.55 -4.30
N GLY A 46 -2.57 11.23 -4.20
CA GLY A 46 -1.30 10.52 -4.38
C GLY A 46 -0.50 10.29 -3.11
N MET A 47 -1.12 10.42 -1.93
CA MET A 47 -0.45 10.09 -0.67
C MET A 47 -0.52 8.59 -0.42
N ILE A 48 0.32 7.86 -1.13
CA ILE A 48 0.39 6.40 -1.13
C ILE A 48 1.84 5.93 -1.04
N GLY A 49 2.03 4.67 -0.70
CA GLY A 49 3.35 4.06 -0.69
C GLY A 49 3.30 2.54 -0.79
N LEU A 50 4.47 1.97 -1.00
CA LEU A 50 4.65 0.52 -1.09
C LEU A 50 5.67 0.06 -0.05
N VAL A 51 5.43 -1.12 0.51
CA VAL A 51 6.40 -1.83 1.34
C VAL A 51 6.69 -3.16 0.66
N VAL A 52 7.97 -3.45 0.41
CA VAL A 52 8.39 -4.74 -0.16
C VAL A 52 9.04 -5.56 0.94
N VAL A 53 8.45 -6.70 1.25
CA VAL A 53 8.93 -7.60 2.30
C VAL A 53 9.62 -8.80 1.67
N GLY A 54 10.84 -9.11 2.12
CA GLY A 54 11.58 -10.27 1.65
C GLY A 54 12.06 -10.18 0.18
N ASN A 55 12.17 -8.97 -0.37
CA ASN A 55 12.52 -8.75 -1.78
C ASN A 55 11.60 -9.49 -2.77
N ASP A 56 10.40 -9.84 -2.33
CA ASP A 56 9.43 -10.58 -3.14
C ASP A 56 8.51 -9.59 -3.86
N THR A 57 8.57 -9.57 -5.19
CA THR A 57 7.72 -8.73 -6.04
C THR A 57 6.78 -9.57 -6.91
N SER A 58 6.52 -10.81 -6.51
CA SER A 58 5.70 -11.73 -7.31
C SER A 58 4.25 -11.29 -7.48
N ASN A 59 3.73 -10.46 -6.55
CA ASN A 59 2.37 -9.92 -6.66
C ASN A 59 2.30 -8.54 -7.34
N LYS A 60 3.33 -8.18 -8.10
CA LYS A 60 3.46 -6.87 -8.74
C LYS A 60 2.27 -6.51 -9.61
N GLU A 61 1.76 -7.45 -10.41
CA GLU A 61 0.61 -7.19 -11.28
C GLU A 61 -0.68 -6.92 -10.50
N THR A 62 -0.90 -7.66 -9.43
CA THR A 62 -2.07 -7.44 -8.56
C THR A 62 -2.04 -6.04 -7.98
N ILE A 63 -0.87 -5.60 -7.53
CA ILE A 63 -0.71 -4.28 -6.91
C ILE A 63 -0.89 -3.18 -7.95
N ILE A 64 -0.25 -3.28 -9.13
CA ILE A 64 -0.31 -2.23 -10.16
C ILE A 64 -1.72 -2.03 -10.71
N ASN A 65 -2.55 -3.07 -10.67
CA ASN A 65 -3.91 -3.02 -11.18
C ASN A 65 -4.93 -2.59 -10.13
N TYR A 66 -4.50 -2.32 -8.90
CA TYR A 66 -5.39 -1.84 -7.87
C TYR A 66 -5.89 -0.44 -8.23
N ASP A 67 -7.19 -0.22 -8.17
CA ASP A 67 -7.81 1.06 -8.49
C ASP A 67 -8.04 1.88 -7.22
N ILE A 68 -7.17 2.86 -6.99
CA ILE A 68 -7.29 3.80 -5.86
C ILE A 68 -8.13 5.01 -6.25
N GLY A 69 -8.02 5.41 -7.53
CA GLY A 69 -8.68 6.58 -8.08
C GLY A 69 -7.74 7.78 -8.24
N GLY A 70 -8.09 8.66 -9.16
CA GLY A 70 -7.41 9.94 -9.36
C GLY A 70 -5.91 9.84 -9.62
N ARG A 71 -5.17 10.77 -9.03
CA ARG A 71 -3.70 10.85 -9.17
C ARG A 71 -2.98 9.66 -8.55
N ALA A 72 -3.63 8.98 -7.60
CA ALA A 72 -3.03 7.86 -6.91
C ALA A 72 -2.74 6.69 -7.86
N ASN A 73 -3.60 6.45 -8.85
CA ASN A 73 -3.38 5.38 -9.82
C ASN A 73 -2.11 5.61 -10.64
N LYS A 74 -1.87 6.85 -11.05
CA LYS A 74 -0.67 7.20 -11.81
C LYS A 74 0.59 7.02 -10.94
N LYS A 75 0.55 7.50 -9.71
CA LYS A 75 1.66 7.36 -8.78
C LYS A 75 1.94 5.89 -8.46
N LEU A 76 0.90 5.07 -8.30
CA LEU A 76 1.04 3.64 -8.06
C LEU A 76 1.83 2.96 -9.19
N LYS A 77 1.49 3.24 -10.44
CA LYS A 77 2.22 2.71 -11.59
C LYS A 77 3.69 3.11 -11.57
N THR A 78 3.97 4.36 -11.25
CA THR A 78 5.34 4.86 -11.14
C THR A 78 6.11 4.10 -10.05
N LEU A 79 5.53 3.96 -8.87
CA LEU A 79 6.16 3.25 -7.75
C LEU A 79 6.44 1.78 -8.07
N VAL A 80 5.46 1.10 -8.67
CA VAL A 80 5.62 -0.31 -9.04
C VAL A 80 6.70 -0.49 -10.10
N ASN A 81 6.76 0.41 -11.07
CA ASN A 81 7.76 0.34 -12.15
C ASN A 81 9.20 0.58 -11.66
N GLU A 82 9.36 1.15 -10.47
CA GLU A 82 10.67 1.36 -9.87
C GLU A 82 11.19 0.14 -9.08
N LEU A 83 10.37 -0.88 -8.93
CA LEU A 83 10.74 -2.09 -8.16
C LEU A 83 11.64 -3.05 -8.93
#